data_f9d776da535bf472a5bb683017c964bb
#
_entry.id   f9d776da535bf472a5bb683017c964bb
#
_cell.length_a   1.000
_cell.length_b   1.000
_cell.length_c   1.000
_cell.angle_alpha   90.00
_cell.angle_beta   90.00
_cell.angle_gamma   90.00
#
_symmetry.space_group_name_H-M   'P 1'
#
loop_
_entity.id
_entity.type
_entity.pdbx_description
1 polymer ?
#
loop_
_entity_poly.entity_id
_entity_poly.type
_entity_poly.pdbx_seq_one_letter_code
_entity_poly.pdbx_strand_id
1 'polypeptide(L)'
;MTAVESLSLAQARRVALAAQGFADRPHEVPTMRTLQRTIERTGVLQVDSVNVLQRAHYMPLYSRMGVYDVDLLRRASESRPRRMVEYWAHVQAFMPVELWPVMRHRMEHHRAKRGKWSIVEAEPGLEESLIAEIRERGASTARELDEGLPRRKEHWGWNWSNA
;
A
#
# COMPACT_ATOMS: atom_id res chain seq x y z
N MET A 1 35.40 -21.81 -19.88
CA MET A 1 34.32 -22.07 -18.90
C MET A 1 34.45 -21.02 -17.79
N THR A 2 33.56 -20.05 -17.75
CA THR A 2 33.49 -19.09 -16.67
C THR A 2 33.06 -19.80 -15.39
N ALA A 3 33.87 -19.71 -14.33
CA ALA A 3 33.54 -20.28 -13.03
C ALA A 3 32.18 -19.71 -12.59
N VAL A 4 31.25 -20.57 -12.23
CA VAL A 4 29.99 -20.12 -11.63
C VAL A 4 30.32 -19.59 -10.23
N GLU A 5 30.20 -18.30 -10.04
CA GLU A 5 30.32 -17.70 -8.73
C GLU A 5 29.19 -18.22 -7.83
N SER A 6 29.54 -18.87 -6.74
CA SER A 6 28.59 -19.44 -5.79
C SER A 6 28.72 -18.78 -4.43
N LEU A 7 27.58 -18.60 -3.74
CA LEU A 7 27.51 -18.12 -2.39
C LEU A 7 27.15 -19.27 -1.43
N SER A 8 27.77 -19.33 -0.27
CA SER A 8 27.25 -20.17 0.79
C SER A 8 25.90 -19.65 1.29
N LEU A 9 25.06 -20.53 1.84
CA LEU A 9 23.77 -20.16 2.40
C LEU A 9 23.87 -19.04 3.45
N ALA A 10 24.93 -19.07 4.25
CA ALA A 10 25.20 -18.02 5.27
C ALA A 10 25.53 -16.67 4.62
N GLN A 11 26.27 -16.66 3.52
CA GLN A 11 26.55 -15.43 2.76
C GLN A 11 25.27 -14.91 2.09
N ALA A 12 24.50 -15.75 1.45
CA ALA A 12 23.24 -15.38 0.81
C ALA A 12 22.26 -14.74 1.83
N ARG A 13 22.12 -15.36 3.02
CA ARG A 13 21.28 -14.79 4.10
C ARG A 13 21.77 -13.42 4.54
N ARG A 14 23.06 -13.22 4.75
CA ARG A 14 23.61 -11.91 5.14
C ARG A 14 23.38 -10.85 4.07
N VAL A 15 23.57 -11.20 2.80
CA VAL A 15 23.31 -10.30 1.68
C VAL A 15 21.84 -9.91 1.63
N ALA A 16 20.93 -10.87 1.75
CA ALA A 16 19.49 -10.62 1.73
C ALA A 16 19.05 -9.71 2.89
N LEU A 17 19.55 -9.96 4.11
CA LEU A 17 19.23 -9.12 5.28
C LEU A 17 19.80 -7.71 5.13
N ALA A 18 21.04 -7.59 4.66
CA ALA A 18 21.66 -6.28 4.43
C ALA A 18 20.91 -5.48 3.35
N ALA A 19 20.52 -6.13 2.26
CA ALA A 19 19.75 -5.50 1.20
C ALA A 19 18.42 -4.93 1.71
N GLN A 20 17.78 -5.58 2.66
CA GLN A 20 16.54 -5.15 3.28
C GLN A 20 16.73 -4.09 4.40
N GLY A 21 17.94 -3.66 4.69
CA GLY A 21 18.23 -2.62 5.67
C GLY A 21 18.42 -3.09 7.10
N PHE A 22 18.49 -4.41 7.37
CA PHE A 22 18.72 -4.92 8.72
C PHE A 22 20.16 -4.74 9.23
N ALA A 23 21.10 -4.44 8.33
CA ALA A 23 22.50 -4.13 8.69
C ALA A 23 22.76 -2.63 8.85
N ASP A 24 21.76 -1.79 8.66
CA ASP A 24 21.90 -0.34 8.82
C ASP A 24 22.08 0.02 10.31
N ARG A 25 22.82 1.08 10.55
CA ARG A 25 22.96 1.60 11.92
C ARG A 25 21.59 2.14 12.39
N PRO A 26 21.19 1.84 13.63
CA PRO A 26 20.00 2.45 14.22
C PRO A 26 20.08 3.98 14.16
N HIS A 27 18.95 4.60 13.92
CA HIS A 27 18.82 6.05 13.95
C HIS A 27 18.36 6.47 15.35
N GLU A 28 19.04 7.45 15.93
CA GLU A 28 18.70 7.99 17.24
C GLU A 28 17.30 8.62 17.21
N VAL A 29 17.01 9.39 16.15
CA VAL A 29 15.68 9.95 15.87
C VAL A 29 15.34 9.69 14.40
N PRO A 30 14.48 8.72 14.09
CA PRO A 30 14.02 8.50 12.73
C PRO A 30 13.27 9.71 12.15
N THR A 31 13.60 10.08 10.93
CA THR A 31 13.01 11.21 10.20
C THR A 31 12.27 10.75 8.97
N MET A 32 11.60 11.66 8.28
CA MET A 32 10.98 11.40 6.97
C MET A 32 11.99 10.83 5.94
N ARG A 33 13.24 11.28 5.99
CA ARG A 33 14.30 10.74 5.13
C ARG A 33 14.65 9.29 5.50
N THR A 34 14.64 8.96 6.78
CA THR A 34 14.85 7.59 7.27
C THR A 34 13.72 6.68 6.80
N LEU A 35 12.47 7.12 6.98
CA LEU A 35 11.28 6.43 6.49
C LEU A 35 11.38 6.15 4.99
N GLN A 36 11.64 7.17 4.18
CA GLN A 36 11.72 7.04 2.73
C GLN A 36 12.77 6.02 2.31
N ARG A 37 13.99 6.08 2.87
CA ARG A 37 15.05 5.10 2.60
C ARG A 37 14.63 3.67 2.95
N THR A 38 13.93 3.49 4.05
CA THR A 38 13.44 2.18 4.49
C THR A 38 12.42 1.63 3.49
N ILE A 39 11.50 2.46 3.03
CA ILE A 39 10.46 2.07 2.06
C ILE A 39 11.06 1.78 0.68
N GLU A 40 12.04 2.56 0.23
CA GLU A 40 12.77 2.30 -1.01
C GLU A 40 13.45 0.92 -1.01
N ARG A 41 13.97 0.48 0.14
CA ARG A 41 14.55 -0.86 0.29
C ARG A 41 13.53 -1.98 0.33
N THR A 42 12.38 -1.76 0.94
CA THR A 42 11.31 -2.75 1.04
C THR A 42 10.43 -2.78 -0.20
N GLY A 43 10.41 -1.72 -0.98
CA GLY A 43 9.62 -1.52 -2.19
C GLY A 43 8.16 -1.19 -1.90
N VAL A 44 7.50 -1.99 -1.07
CA VAL A 44 6.10 -1.78 -0.65
C VAL A 44 5.95 -2.05 0.85
N LEU A 45 4.94 -1.44 1.43
CA LEU A 45 4.55 -1.66 2.82
C LEU A 45 3.11 -2.19 2.84
N GLN A 46 2.96 -3.50 3.01
CA GLN A 46 1.66 -4.15 3.01
C GLN A 46 0.80 -3.63 4.16
N VAL A 47 -0.40 -3.15 3.84
CA VAL A 47 -1.39 -2.77 4.85
C VAL A 47 -2.06 -4.03 5.38
N ASP A 48 -2.09 -4.18 6.70
CA ASP A 48 -2.66 -5.34 7.35
C ASP A 48 -3.58 -4.92 8.50
N SER A 49 -4.67 -5.67 8.69
CA SER A 49 -5.62 -5.46 9.77
C SER A 49 -5.16 -6.04 11.10
N VAL A 50 -4.18 -6.95 11.09
CA VAL A 50 -3.61 -7.53 12.31
C VAL A 50 -3.06 -6.44 13.21
N ASN A 51 -3.54 -6.41 14.44
CA ASN A 51 -3.22 -5.39 15.44
C ASN A 51 -3.07 -6.05 16.81
N VAL A 52 -1.85 -6.51 17.12
CA VAL A 52 -1.52 -7.10 18.44
C VAL A 52 -0.91 -6.05 19.36
N LEU A 53 0.29 -5.60 19.07
CA LEU A 53 0.96 -4.48 19.76
C LEU A 53 0.74 -3.16 19.03
N GLN A 54 0.75 -3.22 17.72
CA GLN A 54 0.50 -2.16 16.76
C GLN A 54 0.06 -2.80 15.45
N ARG A 55 -0.60 -2.05 14.52
CA ARG A 55 -0.93 -2.57 13.21
C ARG A 55 0.29 -3.12 12.49
N ALA A 56 0.17 -4.30 11.90
CA ALA A 56 1.29 -5.06 11.36
C ALA A 56 2.14 -4.28 10.35
N HIS A 57 1.55 -3.37 9.56
CA HIS A 57 2.27 -2.56 8.58
C HIS A 57 3.25 -1.52 9.19
N TYR A 58 3.16 -1.24 10.49
CA TYR A 58 4.18 -0.42 11.17
C TYR A 58 5.43 -1.21 11.55
N MET A 59 5.32 -2.53 11.66
CA MET A 59 6.41 -3.39 12.14
C MET A 59 7.62 -3.47 11.20
N PRO A 60 7.46 -3.54 9.85
CA PRO A 60 8.60 -3.48 8.93
C PRO A 60 9.43 -2.20 9.05
N LEU A 61 8.81 -1.09 9.38
CA LEU A 61 9.49 0.18 9.63
C LEU A 61 10.22 0.15 10.96
N TYR A 62 9.53 -0.28 12.02
CA TYR A 62 10.13 -0.41 13.35
C TYR A 62 11.37 -1.31 13.36
N SER A 63 11.31 -2.46 12.69
CA SER A 63 12.40 -3.43 12.65
C SER A 63 13.67 -2.91 11.95
N ARG A 64 13.60 -1.82 11.21
CA ARG A 64 14.71 -1.21 10.46
C ARG A 64 15.14 0.14 11.01
N MET A 65 14.20 0.91 11.53
CA MET A 65 14.45 2.27 11.99
C MET A 65 14.54 2.37 13.52
N GLY A 66 14.08 1.34 14.25
CA GLY A 66 13.87 1.41 15.69
C GLY A 66 12.58 2.14 16.06
N VAL A 67 12.50 2.67 17.28
CA VAL A 67 11.38 3.46 17.76
C VAL A 67 11.23 4.72 16.91
N TYR A 68 10.06 4.95 16.35
CA TYR A 68 9.80 6.10 15.49
C TYR A 68 8.39 6.67 15.73
N ASP A 69 8.19 7.92 15.34
CA ASP A 69 6.87 8.55 15.32
C ASP A 69 6.02 7.96 14.17
N VAL A 70 4.95 7.24 14.50
CA VAL A 70 4.05 6.61 13.53
C VAL A 70 3.38 7.62 12.60
N ASP A 71 3.28 8.90 13.01
CA ASP A 71 2.77 9.99 12.20
C ASP A 71 3.62 10.28 10.95
N LEU A 72 4.88 9.81 10.94
CA LEU A 72 5.73 9.88 9.74
C LEU A 72 5.08 9.17 8.54
N LEU A 73 4.49 7.99 8.76
CA LEU A 73 3.82 7.24 7.69
C LEU A 73 2.56 7.99 7.20
N ARG A 74 1.75 8.49 8.12
CA ARG A 74 0.57 9.29 7.78
C ARG A 74 0.97 10.53 6.97
N ARG A 75 1.98 11.28 7.40
CA ARG A 75 2.48 12.45 6.67
C ARG A 75 3.05 12.08 5.30
N ALA A 76 3.68 10.91 5.16
CA ALA A 76 4.21 10.47 3.87
C ALA A 76 3.10 10.15 2.85
N SER A 77 1.94 9.66 3.31
CA SER A 77 0.83 9.24 2.45
C SER A 77 -0.24 10.33 2.25
N GLU A 78 -0.51 11.16 3.26
CA GLU A 78 -1.61 12.12 3.23
C GLU A 78 -1.17 13.55 2.93
N SER A 79 0.03 13.97 3.42
CA SER A 79 0.50 15.35 3.26
C SER A 79 1.16 15.59 1.90
N ARG A 80 1.02 16.81 1.38
CA ARG A 80 1.72 17.20 0.14
C ARG A 80 3.12 17.74 0.45
N PRO A 81 4.15 17.45 -0.38
CA PRO A 81 4.10 16.50 -1.49
C PRO A 81 4.00 15.04 -0.99
N ARG A 82 3.09 14.27 -1.55
CA ARG A 82 2.94 12.85 -1.20
C ARG A 82 4.19 12.09 -1.61
N ARG A 83 4.67 11.27 -0.71
CA ARG A 83 5.82 10.37 -0.94
C ARG A 83 5.37 8.94 -1.16
N MET A 84 4.18 8.63 -0.68
CA MET A 84 3.57 7.32 -0.78
C MET A 84 2.14 7.42 -1.25
N VAL A 85 1.69 6.37 -1.90
CA VAL A 85 0.32 6.18 -2.35
C VAL A 85 -0.12 4.77 -1.98
N GLU A 86 -1.38 4.65 -1.57
CA GLU A 86 -1.99 3.35 -1.34
C GLU A 86 -2.52 2.78 -2.65
N TYR A 87 -2.17 1.54 -2.93
CA TYR A 87 -2.66 0.81 -4.09
C TYR A 87 -2.61 -0.70 -3.85
N TRP A 88 -3.35 -1.45 -4.68
CA TRP A 88 -3.32 -2.91 -4.68
C TRP A 88 -2.09 -3.42 -5.44
N ALA A 89 -0.95 -3.55 -4.77
CA ALA A 89 0.29 -4.06 -5.36
C ALA A 89 0.20 -5.58 -5.64
N HIS A 90 0.28 -6.43 -4.61
CA HIS A 90 -0.21 -7.81 -4.64
C HIS A 90 -1.39 -8.00 -3.66
N VAL A 91 -1.43 -7.18 -2.63
CA VAL A 91 -2.52 -6.87 -1.71
C VAL A 91 -2.52 -5.36 -1.49
N GLN A 92 -3.44 -4.83 -0.68
CA GLN A 92 -3.44 -3.44 -0.25
C GLN A 92 -2.09 -3.06 0.36
N ALA A 93 -1.43 -2.05 -0.16
CA ALA A 93 -0.08 -1.64 0.27
C ALA A 93 0.18 -0.16 0.04
N PHE A 94 1.00 0.44 0.91
CA PHE A 94 1.65 1.71 0.58
C PHE A 94 2.87 1.44 -0.30
N MET A 95 3.03 2.23 -1.36
CA MET A 95 4.18 2.17 -2.25
C MET A 95 4.72 3.59 -2.52
N PRO A 96 6.00 3.75 -2.87
CA PRO A 96 6.53 5.02 -3.33
C PRO A 96 5.73 5.58 -4.51
N VAL A 97 5.46 6.88 -4.50
CA VAL A 97 4.66 7.53 -5.56
C VAL A 97 5.32 7.40 -6.94
N GLU A 98 6.63 7.25 -6.98
CA GLU A 98 7.43 7.04 -8.19
C GLU A 98 7.08 5.72 -8.89
N LEU A 99 6.55 4.73 -8.17
CA LEU A 99 6.09 3.47 -8.75
C LEU A 99 4.72 3.56 -9.42
N TRP A 100 3.98 4.66 -9.21
CA TRP A 100 2.63 4.84 -9.77
C TRP A 100 2.57 4.65 -11.29
N PRO A 101 3.47 5.25 -12.10
CA PRO A 101 3.48 5.03 -13.55
C PRO A 101 3.70 3.56 -13.93
N VAL A 102 4.51 2.83 -13.16
CA VAL A 102 4.82 1.41 -13.40
C VAL A 102 3.58 0.53 -13.17
N MET A 103 2.66 0.95 -12.28
CA MET A 103 1.44 0.19 -11.97
C MET A 103 0.33 0.33 -13.01
N ARG A 104 0.46 1.20 -14.02
CA ARG A 104 -0.57 1.41 -15.04
C ARG A 104 -1.01 0.14 -15.75
N HIS A 105 -0.05 -0.72 -16.13
CA HIS A 105 -0.36 -2.00 -16.79
C HIS A 105 -1.24 -2.89 -15.92
N ARG A 106 -1.06 -2.87 -14.59
CA ARG A 106 -1.92 -3.62 -13.66
C ARG A 106 -3.31 -2.99 -13.57
N MET A 107 -3.40 -1.66 -13.56
CA MET A 107 -4.68 -0.95 -13.57
C MET A 107 -5.48 -1.30 -14.83
N GLU A 108 -4.84 -1.27 -15.99
CA GLU A 108 -5.43 -1.66 -17.27
C GLU A 108 -5.84 -3.12 -17.29
N HIS A 109 -4.98 -4.01 -16.80
CA HIS A 109 -5.28 -5.44 -16.69
C HIS A 109 -6.50 -5.70 -15.80
N HIS A 110 -6.59 -5.06 -14.64
CA HIS A 110 -7.75 -5.20 -13.75
C HIS A 110 -9.01 -4.61 -14.36
N ARG A 111 -8.92 -3.47 -15.03
CA ARG A 111 -10.05 -2.85 -15.75
C ARG A 111 -10.55 -3.75 -16.88
N ALA A 112 -9.67 -4.39 -17.62
CA ALA A 112 -10.03 -5.30 -18.71
C ALA A 112 -10.61 -6.64 -18.22
N LYS A 113 -10.21 -7.09 -17.03
CA LYS A 113 -10.52 -8.44 -16.54
C LYS A 113 -11.93 -8.60 -16.01
N ARG A 114 -12.72 -7.54 -15.88
CA ARG A 114 -14.08 -7.55 -15.34
C ARG A 114 -14.35 -8.82 -14.52
N GLY A 115 -14.02 -8.78 -13.26
CA GLY A 115 -13.93 -9.99 -12.44
C GLY A 115 -15.21 -10.25 -11.65
N LYS A 116 -15.29 -11.43 -11.02
CA LYS A 116 -16.36 -11.87 -10.12
C LYS A 116 -16.77 -10.84 -9.03
N TRP A 117 -15.90 -9.88 -8.77
CA TRP A 117 -16.10 -8.81 -7.80
C TRP A 117 -16.37 -7.45 -8.46
N SER A 118 -16.59 -7.41 -9.78
CA SER A 118 -16.90 -6.17 -10.48
C SER A 118 -18.36 -5.78 -10.22
N ILE A 119 -18.54 -4.85 -9.33
CA ILE A 119 -19.85 -4.24 -8.99
C ILE A 119 -20.35 -3.36 -10.15
N VAL A 120 -19.41 -2.83 -10.95
CA VAL A 120 -19.69 -1.99 -12.13
C VAL A 120 -20.62 -2.65 -13.15
N GLU A 121 -20.60 -4.01 -13.24
CA GLU A 121 -21.53 -4.72 -14.13
C GLU A 121 -22.96 -4.80 -13.57
N ALA A 122 -23.10 -4.71 -12.25
CA ALA A 122 -24.39 -4.79 -11.58
C ALA A 122 -25.15 -3.45 -11.60
N GLU A 123 -24.45 -2.34 -11.70
CA GLU A 123 -25.03 -0.98 -11.67
C GLU A 123 -24.39 -0.11 -12.75
N PRO A 124 -24.96 -0.10 -13.98
CA PRO A 124 -24.49 0.74 -15.07
C PRO A 124 -24.48 2.22 -14.67
N GLY A 125 -23.38 2.92 -14.93
CA GLY A 125 -23.22 4.34 -14.60
C GLY A 125 -22.69 4.64 -13.20
N LEU A 126 -22.51 3.63 -12.34
CA LEU A 126 -21.98 3.85 -10.98
C LEU A 126 -20.54 4.36 -11.01
N GLU A 127 -19.67 3.80 -11.85
CA GLU A 127 -18.27 4.24 -11.96
C GLU A 127 -18.20 5.72 -12.38
N GLU A 128 -18.95 6.11 -13.38
CA GLU A 128 -19.01 7.48 -13.88
C GLU A 128 -19.53 8.45 -12.82
N SER A 129 -20.56 8.04 -12.06
CA SER A 129 -21.14 8.87 -11.00
C SER A 129 -20.15 9.06 -9.83
N LEU A 130 -19.45 8.01 -9.39
CA LEU A 130 -18.44 8.09 -8.35
C LEU A 130 -17.24 8.95 -8.78
N ILE A 131 -16.81 8.81 -10.04
CA ILE A 131 -15.74 9.65 -10.59
C ILE A 131 -16.15 11.12 -10.64
N ALA A 132 -17.39 11.40 -11.03
CA ALA A 132 -17.93 12.76 -11.08
C ALA A 132 -17.98 13.37 -9.67
N GLU A 133 -18.47 12.62 -8.69
CA GLU A 133 -18.56 13.05 -7.31
C GLU A 133 -17.16 13.33 -6.70
N ILE A 134 -16.18 12.46 -6.93
CA ILE A 134 -14.80 12.68 -6.48
C ILE A 134 -14.18 13.91 -7.16
N ARG A 135 -14.52 14.18 -8.41
CA ARG A 135 -14.04 15.40 -9.11
C ARG A 135 -14.62 16.68 -8.52
N GLU A 136 -15.87 16.63 -8.10
CA GLU A 136 -16.57 17.77 -7.50
C GLU A 136 -16.14 17.99 -6.05
N ARG A 137 -16.17 16.95 -5.22
CA ARG A 137 -15.88 17.01 -3.78
C ARG A 137 -14.38 17.02 -3.45
N GLY A 138 -13.56 16.47 -4.34
CA GLY A 138 -12.13 16.20 -4.09
C GLY A 138 -11.90 14.81 -3.53
N ALA A 139 -10.73 14.63 -2.89
CA ALA A 139 -10.34 13.34 -2.29
C ALA A 139 -11.36 12.95 -1.20
N SER A 140 -11.98 11.80 -1.37
CA SER A 140 -13.03 11.27 -0.50
C SER A 140 -12.72 9.84 -0.08
N THR A 141 -13.20 9.44 1.08
CA THR A 141 -13.18 8.05 1.53
C THR A 141 -14.38 7.29 0.96
N ALA A 142 -14.26 5.96 0.88
CA ALA A 142 -15.39 5.12 0.47
C ALA A 142 -16.66 5.37 1.31
N ARG A 143 -16.47 5.63 2.62
CA ARG A 143 -17.60 5.94 3.52
C ARG A 143 -18.34 7.22 3.14
N GLU A 144 -17.62 8.25 2.75
CA GLU A 144 -18.21 9.55 2.35
C GLU A 144 -18.96 9.43 1.02
N LEU A 145 -18.50 8.56 0.12
CA LEU A 145 -19.17 8.28 -1.16
C LEU A 145 -20.38 7.35 -1.00
N ASP A 146 -20.43 6.56 0.07
CA ASP A 146 -21.46 5.54 0.31
C ASP A 146 -22.74 6.08 0.95
N GLU A 147 -22.78 7.33 1.41
CA GLU A 147 -23.92 7.90 2.13
C GLU A 147 -25.22 7.95 1.31
N GLY A 148 -25.14 7.88 -0.02
CA GLY A 148 -26.27 7.87 -0.94
C GLY A 148 -26.52 6.56 -1.69
N LEU A 149 -25.69 5.54 -1.49
CA LEU A 149 -25.78 4.32 -2.29
C LEU A 149 -26.68 3.25 -1.66
N PRO A 150 -27.40 2.47 -2.48
CA PRO A 150 -28.24 1.38 -1.98
C PRO A 150 -27.38 0.28 -1.35
N ARG A 151 -27.69 -0.09 -0.11
CA ARG A 151 -26.99 -1.14 0.64
C ARG A 151 -27.53 -2.51 0.26
N ARG A 152 -26.68 -3.40 -0.27
CA ARG A 152 -27.02 -4.81 -0.45
C ARG A 152 -27.01 -5.52 0.91
N LYS A 153 -28.16 -6.03 1.32
CA LYS A 153 -28.34 -6.77 2.60
C LYS A 153 -27.96 -8.26 2.52
N GLU A 154 -27.41 -8.72 1.44
CA GLU A 154 -27.24 -10.15 1.19
C GLU A 154 -25.79 -10.59 1.34
N HIS A 155 -25.30 -10.84 2.51
CA HIS A 155 -24.36 -11.93 2.87
C HIS A 155 -23.75 -11.71 4.25
N TRP A 156 -24.04 -12.62 5.16
CA TRP A 156 -23.32 -12.84 6.43
C TRP A 156 -23.03 -11.60 7.30
N GLY A 157 -23.98 -10.70 7.45
CA GLY A 157 -23.89 -9.57 8.40
C GLY A 157 -22.85 -8.48 8.07
N TRP A 158 -22.15 -8.57 6.96
CA TRP A 158 -21.27 -7.51 6.46
C TRP A 158 -22.04 -6.65 5.48
N ASN A 159 -22.23 -5.38 5.83
CA ASN A 159 -22.74 -4.39 4.89
C ASN A 159 -21.58 -3.98 3.97
N TRP A 160 -21.51 -4.60 2.80
CA TRP A 160 -20.62 -4.12 1.75
C TRP A 160 -21.32 -2.96 1.04
N SER A 161 -20.65 -1.80 1.00
CA SER A 161 -21.04 -0.72 0.11
C SER A 161 -20.50 -0.97 -1.29
N ASN A 162 -21.11 -0.35 -2.28
CA ASN A 162 -20.69 -0.41 -3.67
C ASN A 162 -19.58 0.64 -3.99
N ALA A 163 -19.17 1.46 -3.00
CA ALA A 163 -18.16 2.51 -3.17
C ALA A 163 -16.74 2.05 -2.88
#